data_292d7ac890e732c0493a61e69f7084be
#
_entry.id   292d7ac890e732c0493a61e69f7084be
#
_cell.length_a   1.000
_cell.length_b   1.000
_cell.length_c   1.000
_cell.angle_alpha   90.00
_cell.angle_beta   90.00
_cell.angle_gamma   90.00
#
_symmetry.space_group_name_H-M   'P 1'
#
loop_
_entity.id
_entity.type
_entity.pdbx_description
1 polymer ?
#
loop_
_entity_poly.entity_id
_entity_poly.type
_entity_poly.pdbx_seq_one_letter_code
_entity_poly.pdbx_strand_id
1 'polypeptide(L)'
;MARVAAFKSALTSVLVAVSLAGPAPATAKGHPDRPAEGVAATIQVAELPRQGRETYELIRLGGPFPYEKDGSVFFNRERLLPAGKRGYWREYTVKTPGSRDRGARRIVCGGPPRQPDACYYTADHYASFRKIVENPK
;
A
#
# COMPACT_ATOMS: atom_id res chain seq x y z
N MET A 1 86.25 25.34 12.69
CA MET A 1 85.47 25.41 13.92
C MET A 1 83.99 25.65 13.54
N ALA A 2 83.23 24.64 13.49
CA ALA A 2 81.78 24.77 13.17
C ALA A 2 80.94 24.56 14.42
N ARG A 3 80.14 25.56 14.79
CA ARG A 3 79.19 25.37 15.84
C ARG A 3 77.83 25.05 15.22
N VAL A 4 77.39 23.84 15.52
CA VAL A 4 76.06 23.39 15.11
C VAL A 4 75.07 23.85 16.18
N ALA A 5 74.19 24.70 15.81
CA ALA A 5 73.04 25.07 16.62
C ALA A 5 71.90 24.05 16.44
N ALA A 6 71.58 23.37 17.51
CA ALA A 6 70.46 22.45 17.54
C ALA A 6 69.16 23.21 17.71
N PHE A 7 68.26 23.17 16.70
CA PHE A 7 66.89 23.63 16.82
C PHE A 7 66.06 22.48 17.34
N LYS A 8 65.52 22.65 18.53
CA LYS A 8 64.46 21.78 19.07
C LYS A 8 63.11 22.24 18.53
N SER A 9 62.59 21.52 17.58
CA SER A 9 61.20 21.74 17.18
C SER A 9 60.31 20.91 18.06
N ALA A 10 59.53 21.58 18.88
CA ALA A 10 58.44 20.97 19.63
C ALA A 10 57.24 20.77 18.71
N LEU A 11 56.97 19.52 18.35
CA LEU A 11 55.76 19.12 17.63
C LEU A 11 54.64 18.96 18.67
N THR A 12 53.75 19.93 18.69
CA THR A 12 52.49 19.82 19.43
C THR A 12 51.54 19.03 18.58
N SER A 13 51.35 17.76 18.87
CA SER A 13 50.32 16.93 18.24
C SER A 13 48.98 17.32 18.82
N VAL A 14 48.18 18.03 18.06
CA VAL A 14 46.77 18.22 18.33
C VAL A 14 46.03 17.00 17.83
N LEU A 15 45.64 16.12 18.74
CA LEU A 15 44.70 15.03 18.46
C LEU A 15 43.30 15.62 18.37
N VAL A 16 42.83 15.85 17.16
CA VAL A 16 41.42 16.12 16.89
C VAL A 16 40.71 14.78 16.89
N ALA A 17 40.06 14.47 17.99
CA ALA A 17 39.11 13.36 18.06
C ALA A 17 37.87 13.74 17.28
N VAL A 18 37.75 13.35 16.03
CA VAL A 18 36.53 13.42 15.26
C VAL A 18 35.61 12.31 15.75
N SER A 19 34.71 12.65 16.62
CA SER A 19 33.62 11.76 16.98
C SER A 19 32.65 11.68 15.81
N LEU A 20 32.81 10.67 14.98
CA LEU A 20 31.82 10.26 13.98
C LEU A 20 30.65 9.62 14.71
N ALA A 21 29.73 10.45 15.22
CA ALA A 21 28.40 9.98 15.56
C ALA A 21 27.67 9.72 14.25
N GLY A 22 27.79 8.52 13.72
CA GLY A 22 26.97 8.07 12.61
C GLY A 22 25.50 8.05 13.04
N PRO A 23 24.57 8.49 12.19
CA PRO A 23 23.16 8.34 12.51
C PRO A 23 22.86 6.84 12.67
N ALA A 24 22.33 6.49 13.84
CA ALA A 24 21.83 5.13 14.04
C ALA A 24 20.76 4.83 12.97
N PRO A 25 20.78 3.67 12.34
CA PRO A 25 19.72 3.30 11.42
C PRO A 25 18.42 3.24 12.19
N ALA A 26 17.51 4.16 11.87
CA ALA A 26 16.15 4.09 12.36
C ALA A 26 15.52 2.84 11.76
N THR A 27 15.42 1.78 12.52
CA THR A 27 14.59 0.63 12.17
C THR A 27 13.15 1.08 12.25
N ALA A 28 12.58 1.45 11.11
CA ALA A 28 11.17 1.64 11.00
C ALA A 28 10.51 0.26 11.14
N LYS A 29 10.09 -0.08 12.36
CA LYS A 29 9.15 -1.18 12.55
C LYS A 29 7.85 -0.74 11.87
N GLY A 30 7.47 -1.43 10.78
CA GLY A 30 6.21 -1.17 10.12
C GLY A 30 5.07 -1.26 11.14
N HIS A 31 4.38 -0.16 11.38
CA HIS A 31 3.15 -0.18 12.15
C HIS A 31 2.13 -0.98 11.34
N PRO A 32 1.44 -1.97 11.95
CA PRO A 32 0.43 -2.76 11.24
C PRO A 32 -0.75 -1.91 10.73
N ASP A 33 -0.88 -0.68 11.19
CA ASP A 33 -1.96 0.23 10.82
C ASP A 33 -1.56 1.32 9.80
N ARG A 34 -0.37 1.23 9.22
CA ARG A 34 0.00 2.20 8.19
C ARG A 34 -0.70 1.82 6.89
N PRO A 35 -1.59 2.68 6.35
CA PRO A 35 -2.13 2.45 5.02
C PRO A 35 -0.98 2.23 4.04
N ALA A 36 -1.08 1.23 3.18
CA ALA A 36 -0.13 1.06 2.11
C ALA A 36 -0.05 2.36 1.31
N GLU A 37 1.16 2.77 0.95
CA GLU A 37 1.35 3.93 0.10
C GLU A 37 0.52 3.74 -1.17
N GLY A 38 -0.41 4.67 -1.45
CA GLY A 38 -1.35 4.57 -2.56
C GLY A 38 -2.82 4.37 -2.16
N VAL A 39 -3.09 4.01 -0.90
CA VAL A 39 -4.45 4.03 -0.36
C VAL A 39 -4.67 5.36 0.36
N ALA A 40 -5.11 6.35 -0.38
CA ALA A 40 -5.20 7.74 0.11
C ALA A 40 -6.35 7.98 1.11
N ALA A 41 -7.37 7.10 1.17
CA ALA A 41 -8.55 7.32 1.98
C ALA A 41 -9.34 6.04 2.24
N THR A 42 -10.27 6.10 3.16
CA THR A 42 -11.33 5.10 3.34
C THR A 42 -12.60 5.54 2.64
N ILE A 43 -13.47 4.61 2.35
CA ILE A 43 -14.84 4.84 1.89
C ILE A 43 -15.77 3.93 2.65
N GLN A 44 -16.85 4.48 3.16
CA GLN A 44 -17.85 3.66 3.83
C GLN A 44 -18.70 2.91 2.83
N VAL A 45 -19.22 1.74 3.19
CA VAL A 45 -20.12 0.97 2.32
C VAL A 45 -21.29 1.83 1.85
N ALA A 46 -21.85 2.66 2.73
CA ALA A 46 -22.97 3.56 2.38
C ALA A 46 -22.60 4.65 1.35
N GLU A 47 -21.32 5.02 1.26
CA GLU A 47 -20.81 6.02 0.32
C GLU A 47 -20.45 5.44 -1.04
N LEU A 48 -20.39 4.12 -1.16
CA LEU A 48 -20.20 3.48 -2.46
C LEU A 48 -21.34 3.84 -3.42
N PRO A 49 -21.08 3.96 -4.72
CA PRO A 49 -22.13 3.98 -5.72
C PRO A 49 -23.07 2.78 -5.51
N ARG A 50 -24.33 2.92 -5.89
CA ARG A 50 -25.29 1.82 -5.76
C ARG A 50 -24.77 0.50 -6.30
N GLN A 51 -24.17 0.54 -7.49
CA GLN A 51 -23.59 -0.65 -8.12
C GLN A 51 -22.38 -1.21 -7.33
N GLY A 52 -21.66 -0.35 -6.62
CA GLY A 52 -20.58 -0.77 -5.72
C GLY A 52 -21.10 -1.52 -4.51
N ARG A 53 -22.21 -1.05 -3.92
CA ARG A 53 -22.87 -1.76 -2.82
C ARG A 53 -23.39 -3.12 -3.27
N GLU A 54 -24.05 -3.18 -4.42
CA GLU A 54 -24.55 -4.43 -5.00
C GLU A 54 -23.39 -5.43 -5.24
N THR A 55 -22.30 -4.99 -5.80
CA THR A 55 -21.10 -5.85 -6.00
C THR A 55 -20.52 -6.31 -4.67
N TYR A 56 -20.42 -5.42 -3.70
CA TYR A 56 -19.90 -5.75 -2.36
C TYR A 56 -20.73 -6.84 -1.68
N GLU A 57 -22.06 -6.75 -1.77
CA GLU A 57 -22.96 -7.80 -1.27
C GLU A 57 -22.78 -9.12 -2.01
N LEU A 58 -22.68 -9.08 -3.37
CA LEU A 58 -22.43 -10.29 -4.16
C LEU A 58 -21.13 -11.00 -3.77
N ILE A 59 -20.07 -10.25 -3.46
CA ILE A 59 -18.81 -10.82 -2.99
C ILE A 59 -19.04 -11.62 -1.70
N ARG A 60 -19.81 -11.10 -0.77
CA ARG A 60 -20.13 -11.79 0.49
C ARG A 60 -21.05 -12.99 0.32
N LEU A 61 -21.92 -12.94 -0.66
CA LEU A 61 -22.82 -14.06 -1.03
C LEU A 61 -22.11 -15.14 -1.87
N GLY A 62 -20.98 -14.81 -2.48
CA GLY A 62 -20.25 -15.72 -3.36
C GLY A 62 -20.77 -15.77 -4.80
N GLY A 63 -21.45 -14.74 -5.23
CA GLY A 63 -22.05 -14.63 -6.56
C GLY A 63 -23.53 -15.05 -6.62
N PRO A 64 -24.07 -15.31 -7.82
CA PRO A 64 -23.39 -15.30 -9.11
C PRO A 64 -22.97 -13.91 -9.57
N PHE A 65 -21.82 -13.84 -10.26
CA PHE A 65 -21.27 -12.57 -10.76
C PHE A 65 -21.65 -12.37 -12.23
N PRO A 66 -21.97 -11.13 -12.64
CA PRO A 66 -22.42 -10.84 -14.00
C PRO A 66 -21.30 -10.83 -15.05
N TYR A 67 -20.04 -10.69 -14.63
CA TYR A 67 -18.89 -10.64 -15.54
C TYR A 67 -17.99 -11.86 -15.35
N GLU A 68 -17.52 -12.42 -16.47
CA GLU A 68 -16.66 -13.60 -16.47
C GLU A 68 -15.34 -13.38 -15.69
N LYS A 69 -14.82 -12.16 -15.71
CA LYS A 69 -13.60 -11.81 -14.98
C LYS A 69 -13.78 -11.58 -13.50
N ASP A 70 -15.00 -11.52 -13.01
CA ASP A 70 -15.27 -11.32 -11.59
C ASP A 70 -14.72 -12.52 -10.78
N GLY A 71 -13.97 -12.19 -9.72
CA GLY A 71 -13.27 -13.18 -8.91
C GLY A 71 -11.91 -13.62 -9.45
N SER A 72 -11.45 -13.08 -10.57
CA SER A 72 -10.11 -13.37 -11.07
C SER A 72 -9.02 -12.72 -10.22
N VAL A 73 -7.82 -13.31 -10.30
CA VAL A 73 -6.67 -12.84 -9.52
C VAL A 73 -6.26 -11.43 -9.94
N PHE A 74 -6.13 -10.55 -8.97
CA PHE A 74 -5.52 -9.24 -9.15
C PHE A 74 -4.06 -9.31 -8.68
N PHE A 75 -3.11 -8.97 -9.55
CA PHE A 75 -1.69 -9.20 -9.30
C PHE A 75 -1.00 -8.10 -8.47
N ASN A 76 -1.67 -6.98 -8.23
CA ASN A 76 -1.11 -5.86 -7.46
C ASN A 76 0.28 -5.43 -7.96
N ARG A 77 0.47 -5.38 -9.26
CA ARG A 77 1.78 -5.13 -9.90
C ARG A 77 2.40 -3.80 -9.50
N GLU A 78 1.58 -2.77 -9.33
CA GLU A 78 2.02 -1.45 -8.92
C GLU A 78 2.16 -1.30 -7.40
N ARG A 79 1.84 -2.34 -6.65
CA ARG A 79 1.97 -2.41 -5.19
C ARG A 79 1.22 -1.31 -4.44
N LEU A 80 0.09 -0.86 -4.98
CA LEU A 80 -0.78 0.13 -4.32
C LEU A 80 -1.55 -0.48 -3.14
N LEU A 81 -1.84 -1.77 -3.19
CA LEU A 81 -2.43 -2.51 -2.08
C LEU A 81 -1.32 -3.20 -1.25
N PRO A 82 -1.63 -3.57 0.00
CA PRO A 82 -0.69 -4.32 0.82
C PRO A 82 -0.18 -5.58 0.11
N ALA A 83 1.08 -5.97 0.39
CA ALA A 83 1.64 -7.19 -0.17
C ALA A 83 0.84 -8.42 0.28
N GLY A 84 0.65 -9.36 -0.62
CA GLY A 84 -0.05 -10.60 -0.37
C GLY A 84 0.49 -11.73 -1.23
N LYS A 85 0.15 -12.96 -0.88
CA LYS A 85 0.49 -14.13 -1.69
C LYS A 85 -0.15 -14.02 -3.06
N ARG A 86 0.42 -14.69 -4.06
CA ARG A 86 -0.24 -14.85 -5.36
C ARG A 86 -1.64 -15.44 -5.16
N GLY A 87 -2.65 -14.80 -5.75
CA GLY A 87 -4.04 -15.21 -5.60
C GLY A 87 -4.74 -14.69 -4.34
N TYR A 88 -4.03 -13.95 -3.47
CA TYR A 88 -4.65 -13.33 -2.31
C TYR A 88 -5.67 -12.27 -2.70
N TRP A 89 -5.34 -11.41 -3.66
CA TRP A 89 -6.21 -10.35 -4.17
C TRP A 89 -7.04 -10.85 -5.36
N ARG A 90 -8.33 -10.55 -5.34
CA ARG A 90 -9.28 -10.84 -6.41
C ARG A 90 -10.05 -9.60 -6.78
N GLU A 91 -10.30 -9.43 -8.09
CA GLU A 91 -11.02 -8.28 -8.63
C GLU A 91 -12.47 -8.60 -8.94
N TYR A 92 -13.32 -7.59 -8.80
CA TYR A 92 -14.74 -7.66 -9.12
C TYR A 92 -15.16 -6.37 -9.81
N THR A 93 -16.02 -6.50 -10.81
CA THR A 93 -16.52 -5.36 -11.58
C THR A 93 -17.61 -4.63 -10.81
N VAL A 94 -17.47 -3.32 -10.70
CA VAL A 94 -18.57 -2.42 -10.31
C VAL A 94 -19.13 -1.82 -11.59
N LYS A 95 -20.36 -2.17 -11.92
CA LYS A 95 -20.99 -1.72 -13.17
C LYS A 95 -21.02 -0.20 -13.26
N THR A 96 -20.62 0.34 -14.40
CA THR A 96 -20.75 1.77 -14.72
C THR A 96 -22.02 1.97 -15.55
N PRO A 97 -23.02 2.70 -15.05
CA PRO A 97 -24.26 2.95 -15.81
C PRO A 97 -23.96 3.61 -17.16
N GLY A 98 -24.58 3.10 -18.23
CA GLY A 98 -24.40 3.61 -19.58
C GLY A 98 -23.11 3.16 -20.30
N SER A 99 -22.22 2.47 -19.62
CA SER A 99 -21.02 1.92 -20.27
C SER A 99 -21.36 0.66 -21.06
N ARG A 100 -20.80 0.55 -22.28
CA ARG A 100 -20.94 -0.66 -23.13
C ARG A 100 -19.99 -1.78 -22.73
N ASP A 101 -18.94 -1.45 -22.03
CA ASP A 101 -17.93 -2.38 -21.52
C ASP A 101 -17.98 -2.47 -19.98
N ARG A 102 -16.98 -3.09 -19.37
CA ARG A 102 -16.88 -3.22 -17.91
C ARG A 102 -16.66 -1.87 -17.19
N GLY A 103 -16.34 -0.80 -17.94
CA GLY A 103 -15.94 0.48 -17.33
C GLY A 103 -14.66 0.37 -16.48
N ALA A 104 -14.39 1.41 -15.69
CA ALA A 104 -13.16 1.53 -14.91
C ALA A 104 -13.31 1.20 -13.42
N ARG A 105 -14.54 0.96 -12.95
CA ARG A 105 -14.80 0.76 -11.52
C ARG A 105 -14.62 -0.70 -11.11
N ARG A 106 -13.92 -0.91 -9.99
CA ARG A 106 -13.66 -2.26 -9.44
C ARG A 106 -13.73 -2.25 -7.92
N ILE A 107 -13.98 -3.43 -7.36
CA ILE A 107 -13.66 -3.76 -5.96
C ILE A 107 -12.59 -4.84 -6.01
N VAL A 108 -11.55 -4.68 -5.23
CA VAL A 108 -10.49 -5.68 -5.05
C VAL A 108 -10.50 -6.11 -3.59
N CYS A 109 -10.68 -7.39 -3.37
CA CYS A 109 -10.72 -7.97 -2.02
C CYS A 109 -9.61 -8.99 -1.84
N GLY A 110 -9.01 -8.98 -0.66
CA GLY A 110 -8.01 -9.97 -0.24
C GLY A 110 -8.54 -10.91 0.83
N GLY A 111 -7.99 -12.13 0.85
CA GLY A 111 -8.38 -13.16 1.80
C GLY A 111 -9.41 -14.15 1.25
N PRO A 112 -10.12 -14.89 2.13
CA PRO A 112 -11.12 -15.85 1.73
C PRO A 112 -12.23 -15.20 0.89
N PRO A 113 -12.69 -15.83 -0.20
CA PRO A 113 -13.59 -15.17 -1.16
C PRO A 113 -14.90 -14.62 -0.58
N ARG A 114 -15.51 -15.32 0.37
CA ARG A 114 -16.80 -14.91 0.96
C ARG A 114 -16.67 -14.13 2.27
N GLN A 115 -15.49 -14.18 2.87
CA GLN A 115 -15.15 -13.48 4.09
C GLN A 115 -13.81 -12.77 3.91
N PRO A 116 -13.73 -11.79 3.01
CA PRO A 116 -12.47 -11.11 2.74
C PRO A 116 -11.93 -10.39 3.97
N ASP A 117 -10.61 -10.39 4.10
CA ASP A 117 -9.92 -9.66 5.17
C ASP A 117 -10.02 -8.15 4.98
N ALA A 118 -9.96 -7.71 3.74
CA ALA A 118 -10.06 -6.30 3.37
C ALA A 118 -10.52 -6.15 1.91
N CYS A 119 -11.31 -5.13 1.64
CA CYS A 119 -11.74 -4.75 0.30
C CYS A 119 -11.41 -3.29 0.01
N TYR A 120 -11.08 -3.01 -1.24
CA TYR A 120 -10.73 -1.69 -1.73
C TYR A 120 -11.54 -1.35 -2.98
N TYR A 121 -12.00 -0.12 -3.05
CA TYR A 121 -12.72 0.41 -4.20
C TYR A 121 -11.83 1.29 -5.06
N THR A 122 -11.91 1.12 -6.37
CA THR A 122 -11.29 2.01 -7.36
C THR A 122 -12.32 2.48 -8.38
N ALA A 123 -12.25 3.76 -8.74
CA ALA A 123 -13.09 4.36 -9.77
C ALA A 123 -12.29 4.69 -11.05
N ASP A 124 -10.97 4.53 -11.03
CA ASP A 124 -10.03 4.98 -12.06
C ASP A 124 -9.16 3.85 -12.61
N HIS A 125 -9.71 2.67 -12.73
CA HIS A 125 -9.04 1.49 -13.27
C HIS A 125 -7.70 1.20 -12.58
N TYR A 126 -7.74 1.04 -11.26
CA TYR A 126 -6.61 0.68 -10.38
C TYR A 126 -5.54 1.76 -10.18
N ALA A 127 -5.77 2.99 -10.62
CA ALA A 127 -4.81 4.09 -10.41
C ALA A 127 -4.81 4.58 -8.96
N SER A 128 -5.94 4.49 -8.28
CA SER A 128 -6.07 4.78 -6.85
C SER A 128 -7.09 3.87 -6.19
N PHE A 129 -6.94 3.66 -4.89
CA PHE A 129 -7.83 2.82 -4.09
C PHE A 129 -8.27 3.53 -2.82
N ARG A 130 -9.48 3.21 -2.37
CA ARG A 130 -9.99 3.56 -1.05
C ARG A 130 -10.41 2.29 -0.32
N LYS A 131 -9.96 2.13 0.91
CA LYS A 131 -10.34 0.97 1.72
C LYS A 131 -11.80 1.06 2.10
N ILE A 132 -12.56 0.03 1.80
CA ILE A 132 -13.98 -0.06 2.18
C ILE A 132 -14.06 -0.40 3.66
N VAL A 133 -14.80 0.41 4.40
CA VAL A 133 -15.04 0.21 5.82
C VAL A 133 -16.55 0.10 6.08
N GLU A 134 -16.90 -0.80 6.99
CA GLU A 134 -18.26 -0.91 7.48
C GLU A 134 -18.42 -0.02 8.72
N ASN A 135 -19.57 0.62 8.83
CA ASN A 135 -19.88 1.31 10.08
C ASN A 135 -19.98 0.29 11.21
N PRO A 136 -19.33 0.53 12.34
CA PRO A 136 -19.61 -0.26 13.52
C PRO A 136 -21.09 -0.10 13.87
N LYS A 137 -21.75 -1.24 14.06
CA LYS A 137 -23.13 -1.27 14.57
C LYS A 137 -23.16 -0.81 16.03
#